data_ad7d2b1cc21853571f0f48f3960d753a
#
_entry.id   ad7d2b1cc21853571f0f48f3960d753a
#
_cell.length_a   1.000
_cell.length_b   1.000
_cell.length_c   1.000
_cell.angle_alpha   90.00
_cell.angle_beta   90.00
_cell.angle_gamma   90.00
#
_symmetry.space_group_name_H-M   'P 1'
#
loop_
_entity.id
_entity.type
_entity.pdbx_description
1 polymer ?
#
loop_
_entity_poly.entity_id
_entity_poly.type
_entity_poly.pdbx_seq_one_letter_code
_entity_poly.pdbx_strand_id
1 'polypeptide(L)'
;GVQTCALPILKAGRNQDAWRLNTPCENIVIRHCDILKGHTLLGIGSEMSGGVRNVYMHNCTAPDSVFRLFFAKTNHRRGGFIENIWMKNVKAGKMQRVLEVDTDVLYQWRDLVPTYQDSITFINGLYMDSVTCDRTEAVYDLKGDARLPIKNVEIRNVTVGEVTKFVKNVVNAENVVEENIIYKEKQDKQ
;
A
#
# COMPACT_ATOMS: atom_id res chain seq x y z
N GLY A 1 9.46 -11.88 -21.25
CA GLY A 1 8.73 -11.21 -20.19
C GLY A 1 8.48 -12.15 -19.04
N VAL A 2 8.96 -11.82 -17.87
CA VAL A 2 8.65 -12.57 -16.64
C VAL A 2 7.26 -12.17 -16.18
N GLN A 3 6.34 -13.10 -16.22
CA GLN A 3 4.98 -12.89 -15.74
C GLN A 3 4.98 -13.11 -14.22
N THR A 4 5.04 -12.04 -13.44
CA THR A 4 4.99 -12.09 -11.99
C THR A 4 3.69 -11.49 -11.46
N CYS A 5 3.16 -12.08 -10.39
CA CYS A 5 1.88 -11.69 -9.82
C CYS A 5 1.89 -10.34 -9.08
N ALA A 6 3.05 -9.78 -8.81
CA ALA A 6 3.23 -8.44 -8.25
C ALA A 6 4.69 -7.99 -8.43
N LEU A 7 4.93 -6.75 -8.80
CA LEU A 7 6.26 -6.16 -8.92
C LEU A 7 6.16 -4.65 -8.68
N PRO A 8 7.05 -4.06 -7.87
CA PRO A 8 7.89 -4.72 -6.87
C PRO A 8 7.14 -5.05 -5.58
N ILE A 9 7.51 -6.15 -4.91
CA ILE A 9 7.08 -6.42 -3.54
C ILE A 9 8.30 -6.32 -2.62
N LEU A 10 8.25 -5.42 -1.65
CA LEU A 10 9.31 -5.20 -0.69
C LEU A 10 9.11 -6.08 0.54
N LYS A 11 10.15 -6.79 0.91
CA LYS A 11 10.17 -7.76 2.01
C LYS A 11 11.40 -7.52 2.89
N ALA A 12 11.26 -7.77 4.18
CA ALA A 12 12.33 -7.64 5.17
C ALA A 12 12.24 -8.73 6.25
N GLY A 13 12.03 -9.96 5.80
CA GLY A 13 11.98 -11.14 6.68
C GLY A 13 10.70 -11.28 7.51
N ARG A 14 10.63 -12.33 8.28
CA ARG A 14 9.43 -12.76 8.97
C ARG A 14 9.66 -12.96 10.48
N ASN A 15 8.88 -12.26 11.30
CA ASN A 15 8.79 -12.42 12.76
C ASN A 15 10.17 -12.39 13.47
N GLN A 16 10.41 -13.31 14.42
CA GLN A 16 11.58 -13.35 15.31
C GLN A 16 12.92 -13.36 14.57
N ASP A 17 13.04 -14.07 13.45
CA ASP A 17 14.27 -14.10 12.68
C ASP A 17 14.62 -12.74 12.12
N ALA A 18 13.62 -12.03 11.60
CA ALA A 18 13.82 -10.68 11.08
C ALA A 18 14.12 -9.68 12.22
N TRP A 19 13.46 -9.80 13.37
CA TRP A 19 13.76 -8.94 14.53
C TRP A 19 15.18 -9.16 15.04
N ARG A 20 15.63 -10.42 15.11
CA ARG A 20 16.99 -10.77 15.52
C ARG A 20 18.05 -10.22 14.58
N LEU A 21 17.81 -10.32 13.26
CA LEU A 21 18.74 -9.81 12.25
C LEU A 21 18.72 -8.28 12.17
N ASN A 22 17.58 -7.67 12.46
CA ASN A 22 17.37 -6.21 12.45
C ASN A 22 17.91 -5.53 11.18
N THR A 23 17.62 -6.13 10.03
CA THR A 23 18.07 -5.65 8.72
C THR A 23 16.88 -5.19 7.90
N PRO A 24 16.65 -3.88 7.78
CA PRO A 24 15.54 -3.35 7.00
C PRO A 24 15.78 -3.43 5.49
N CYS A 25 14.68 -3.41 4.75
CA CYS A 25 14.66 -3.14 3.32
C CYS A 25 14.55 -1.62 3.15
N GLU A 26 15.62 -0.94 2.74
CA GLU A 26 15.67 0.51 2.77
C GLU A 26 16.43 1.17 1.63
N ASN A 27 16.22 2.49 1.47
CA ASN A 27 16.91 3.34 0.49
C ASN A 27 16.73 2.85 -0.96
N ILE A 28 15.48 2.61 -1.35
CA ILE A 28 15.10 2.04 -2.63
C ILE A 28 14.50 3.10 -3.54
N VAL A 29 14.99 3.16 -4.76
CA VAL A 29 14.39 3.96 -5.83
C VAL A 29 13.83 3.04 -6.91
N ILE A 30 12.54 3.20 -7.24
CA ILE A 30 11.83 2.49 -8.30
C ILE A 30 11.38 3.53 -9.31
N ARG A 31 11.85 3.45 -10.55
CA ARG A 31 11.53 4.47 -11.54
C ARG A 31 11.45 3.91 -12.95
N HIS A 32 10.64 4.56 -13.78
CA HIS A 32 10.51 4.23 -15.21
C HIS A 32 10.16 2.75 -15.44
N CYS A 33 9.23 2.25 -14.62
CA CYS A 33 8.74 0.87 -14.70
C CYS A 33 7.33 0.85 -15.25
N ASP A 34 7.07 -0.06 -16.18
CA ASP A 34 5.75 -0.33 -16.72
C ASP A 34 5.28 -1.71 -16.28
N ILE A 35 4.15 -1.78 -15.58
CA ILE A 35 3.56 -3.05 -15.14
C ILE A 35 2.28 -3.30 -15.93
N LEU A 36 2.34 -4.22 -16.87
CA LEU A 36 1.20 -4.53 -17.74
C LEU A 36 0.11 -5.31 -17.02
N LYS A 37 0.49 -6.29 -16.19
CA LYS A 37 -0.43 -7.10 -15.39
C LYS A 37 0.19 -7.46 -14.05
N GLY A 38 -0.60 -7.47 -13.00
CA GLY A 38 -0.12 -7.85 -11.68
C GLY A 38 -1.12 -7.58 -10.57
N HIS A 39 -0.77 -8.01 -9.35
CA HIS A 39 -1.58 -7.70 -8.18
C HIS A 39 -1.38 -6.27 -7.69
N THR A 40 -0.17 -5.75 -7.77
CA THR A 40 0.15 -4.46 -7.13
C THR A 40 1.30 -3.79 -7.86
N LEU A 41 1.22 -2.49 -8.09
CA LEU A 41 2.36 -1.73 -8.64
C LEU A 41 3.45 -1.57 -7.59
N LEU A 42 3.12 -1.14 -6.36
CA LEU A 42 4.03 -1.12 -5.22
C LEU A 42 3.43 -1.90 -4.06
N GLY A 43 4.01 -3.05 -3.73
CA GLY A 43 3.60 -3.89 -2.61
C GLY A 43 4.63 -3.87 -1.47
N ILE A 44 4.17 -3.72 -0.23
CA ILE A 44 4.99 -3.87 0.98
C ILE A 44 4.35 -4.96 1.85
N GLY A 45 5.15 -5.94 2.24
CA GLY A 45 4.72 -6.98 3.18
C GLY A 45 4.07 -8.20 2.53
N SER A 46 3.41 -9.05 3.33
CA SER A 46 3.30 -9.00 4.80
C SER A 46 4.58 -9.43 5.55
N GLU A 47 5.58 -9.98 4.89
CA GLU A 47 6.84 -10.44 5.49
C GLU A 47 7.85 -9.28 5.48
N MET A 48 7.67 -8.35 6.42
CA MET A 48 8.44 -7.11 6.50
C MET A 48 8.87 -6.79 7.95
N SER A 49 9.07 -7.83 8.75
CA SER A 49 9.33 -7.70 10.19
C SER A 49 10.66 -7.01 10.53
N GLY A 50 11.62 -6.98 9.62
CA GLY A 50 12.84 -6.17 9.75
C GLY A 50 12.66 -4.68 9.43
N GLY A 51 11.46 -4.30 8.94
CA GLY A 51 11.13 -2.94 8.56
C GLY A 51 11.38 -2.62 7.07
N VAL A 52 10.61 -1.65 6.57
CA VAL A 52 10.79 -1.09 5.22
C VAL A 52 10.77 0.43 5.33
N ARG A 53 11.77 1.12 4.80
CA ARG A 53 11.80 2.58 4.83
C ARG A 53 12.54 3.22 3.67
N ASN A 54 12.29 4.52 3.49
CA ASN A 54 12.95 5.33 2.47
C ASN A 54 12.80 4.71 1.09
N VAL A 55 11.57 4.48 0.66
CA VAL A 55 11.24 3.96 -0.67
C VAL A 55 10.66 5.09 -1.50
N TYR A 56 11.24 5.32 -2.66
CA TYR A 56 10.80 6.35 -3.58
C TYR A 56 10.46 5.75 -4.94
N MET A 57 9.16 5.65 -5.25
CA MET A 57 8.67 5.23 -6.56
C MET A 57 8.24 6.44 -7.37
N HIS A 58 8.73 6.56 -8.62
CA HIS A 58 8.30 7.65 -9.48
C HIS A 58 8.35 7.33 -10.98
N ASN A 59 7.55 8.05 -11.76
CA ASN A 59 7.50 7.94 -13.22
C ASN A 59 7.26 6.49 -13.66
N CYS A 60 6.27 5.83 -13.06
CA CYS A 60 5.90 4.47 -13.37
C CYS A 60 4.49 4.41 -13.96
N THR A 61 4.18 3.34 -14.70
CA THR A 61 2.85 3.13 -15.27
C THR A 61 2.30 1.74 -14.97
N ALA A 62 0.97 1.65 -14.89
CA ALA A 62 0.23 0.41 -14.83
C ALA A 62 -1.00 0.52 -15.77
N PRO A 63 -0.80 0.50 -17.10
CA PRO A 63 -1.84 0.86 -18.07
C PRO A 63 -3.02 -0.11 -18.10
N ASP A 64 -2.78 -1.36 -17.78
CA ASP A 64 -3.82 -2.39 -17.73
C ASP A 64 -4.44 -2.49 -16.33
N SER A 65 -4.98 -3.65 -16.01
CA SER A 65 -5.65 -3.93 -14.76
C SER A 65 -4.67 -4.45 -13.71
N VAL A 66 -4.52 -3.72 -12.61
CA VAL A 66 -3.88 -4.21 -11.39
C VAL A 66 -4.89 -4.16 -10.24
N PHE A 67 -4.73 -5.00 -9.21
CA PHE A 67 -5.68 -4.94 -8.10
C PHE A 67 -5.44 -3.69 -7.23
N ARG A 68 -4.19 -3.34 -6.97
CA ARG A 68 -3.84 -2.18 -6.15
C ARG A 68 -2.69 -1.40 -6.76
N LEU A 69 -2.74 -0.09 -6.65
CA LEU A 69 -1.60 0.72 -7.07
C LEU A 69 -0.52 0.70 -5.99
N PHE A 70 -0.89 1.05 -4.76
CA PHE A 70 -0.01 0.90 -3.60
C PHE A 70 -0.70 0.07 -2.52
N PHE A 71 -0.06 -0.99 -2.05
CA PHE A 71 -0.57 -1.85 -1.00
C PHE A 71 0.48 -2.12 0.08
N ALA A 72 0.26 -1.56 1.27
CA ALA A 72 1.00 -1.91 2.48
C ALA A 72 0.17 -2.87 3.32
N LYS A 73 0.66 -4.10 3.50
CA LYS A 73 -0.03 -5.14 4.26
C LYS A 73 0.85 -5.73 5.35
N THR A 74 0.27 -5.89 6.53
CA THR A 74 0.94 -6.49 7.67
C THR A 74 -0.07 -7.23 8.55
N ASN A 75 0.33 -7.71 9.69
CA ASN A 75 -0.54 -8.28 10.72
C ASN A 75 0.10 -8.16 12.12
N HIS A 76 -0.67 -8.52 13.13
CA HIS A 76 -0.27 -8.40 14.54
C HIS A 76 0.89 -9.31 14.97
N ARG A 77 1.52 -10.02 14.06
CA ARG A 77 2.68 -10.90 14.33
C ARG A 77 3.97 -10.40 13.69
N ARG A 78 3.88 -9.31 12.94
CA ARG A 78 5.02 -8.85 12.12
C ARG A 78 5.92 -7.89 12.85
N GLY A 79 5.38 -6.97 13.64
CA GLY A 79 6.17 -5.88 14.18
C GLY A 79 6.89 -5.09 13.08
N GLY A 80 8.07 -4.60 13.37
CA GLY A 80 8.84 -3.80 12.44
C GLY A 80 8.18 -2.47 12.10
N PHE A 81 8.53 -1.91 10.97
CA PHE A 81 8.04 -0.58 10.57
C PHE A 81 7.86 -0.45 9.05
N ILE A 82 7.00 0.47 8.66
CA ILE A 82 6.86 0.98 7.27
C ILE A 82 6.95 2.50 7.38
N GLU A 83 8.05 3.08 6.88
CA GLU A 83 8.31 4.50 7.06
C GLU A 83 8.78 5.18 5.78
N ASN A 84 8.32 6.40 5.59
CA ASN A 84 8.81 7.29 4.55
C ASN A 84 8.74 6.64 3.15
N ILE A 85 7.51 6.32 2.72
CA ILE A 85 7.23 5.69 1.43
C ILE A 85 6.59 6.72 0.49
N TRP A 86 7.20 6.94 -0.65
CA TRP A 86 6.77 7.91 -1.65
C TRP A 86 6.34 7.24 -2.95
N MET A 87 5.19 7.68 -3.47
CA MET A 87 4.75 7.37 -4.83
C MET A 87 4.44 8.68 -5.55
N LYS A 88 5.14 8.97 -6.65
CA LYS A 88 5.01 10.21 -7.37
C LYS A 88 4.97 10.03 -8.89
N ASN A 89 4.13 10.82 -9.56
CA ASN A 89 3.99 10.80 -11.01
C ASN A 89 3.76 9.38 -11.57
N VAL A 90 2.62 8.81 -11.20
CA VAL A 90 2.23 7.45 -11.61
C VAL A 90 0.92 7.52 -12.41
N LYS A 91 0.89 6.81 -13.53
CA LYS A 91 -0.31 6.68 -14.37
C LYS A 91 -0.81 5.24 -14.35
N ALA A 92 -2.09 5.07 -14.13
CA ALA A 92 -2.69 3.76 -14.01
C ALA A 92 -4.03 3.65 -14.76
N GLY A 93 -4.36 2.46 -15.19
CA GLY A 93 -5.63 2.13 -15.82
C GLY A 93 -6.70 1.78 -14.78
N LYS A 94 -7.09 0.51 -14.71
CA LYS A 94 -8.18 0.04 -13.84
C LYS A 94 -7.63 -0.69 -12.62
N MET A 95 -8.21 -0.42 -11.43
CA MET A 95 -7.80 -1.08 -10.20
C MET A 95 -8.93 -1.15 -9.16
N GLN A 96 -8.69 -1.88 -8.09
CA GLN A 96 -9.62 -1.92 -6.96
C GLN A 96 -9.32 -0.80 -5.95
N ARG A 97 -8.03 -0.53 -5.70
CA ARG A 97 -7.60 0.52 -4.75
C ARG A 97 -6.41 1.27 -5.31
N VAL A 98 -6.44 2.60 -5.17
CA VAL A 98 -5.26 3.42 -5.46
C VAL A 98 -4.26 3.30 -4.30
N LEU A 99 -4.70 3.48 -3.06
CA LEU A 99 -3.92 3.23 -1.85
C LEU A 99 -4.70 2.29 -0.92
N GLU A 100 -4.05 1.22 -0.47
CA GLU A 100 -4.59 0.35 0.58
C GLU A 100 -3.54 0.08 1.65
N VAL A 101 -3.93 0.24 2.90
CA VAL A 101 -3.15 -0.19 4.07
C VAL A 101 -4.02 -1.11 4.90
N ASP A 102 -3.56 -2.32 5.17
CA ASP A 102 -4.27 -3.28 6.00
C ASP A 102 -3.30 -3.90 7.02
N THR A 103 -3.57 -3.65 8.30
CA THR A 103 -2.73 -4.08 9.43
C THR A 103 -3.16 -5.39 10.07
N ASP A 104 -4.18 -6.07 9.55
CA ASP A 104 -4.62 -7.39 10.05
C ASP A 104 -4.79 -8.43 8.95
N VAL A 105 -3.82 -8.53 8.06
CA VAL A 105 -3.86 -9.51 6.97
C VAL A 105 -3.24 -10.82 7.44
N LEU A 106 -4.05 -11.76 7.89
CA LEU A 106 -3.62 -13.11 8.32
C LEU A 106 -4.04 -14.22 7.36
N TYR A 107 -5.01 -13.96 6.49
CA TYR A 107 -5.55 -14.92 5.54
C TYR A 107 -5.78 -16.32 6.15
N GLN A 108 -5.49 -17.35 5.34
CA GLN A 108 -5.64 -18.75 5.70
C GLN A 108 -4.66 -19.28 6.77
N TRP A 109 -3.65 -18.50 7.11
CA TRP A 109 -2.61 -18.90 8.07
C TRP A 109 -2.94 -18.53 9.51
N ARG A 110 -4.08 -17.90 9.76
CA ARG A 110 -4.47 -17.40 11.08
C ARG A 110 -4.42 -18.51 12.13
N ASP A 111 -4.94 -19.67 11.82
CA ASP A 111 -5.09 -20.78 12.75
C ASP A 111 -3.96 -21.83 12.69
N LEU A 112 -3.03 -21.69 11.74
CA LEU A 112 -1.95 -22.65 11.51
C LEU A 112 -0.65 -22.32 12.24
N VAL A 113 -0.56 -21.21 12.94
CA VAL A 113 0.66 -20.80 13.66
C VAL A 113 0.47 -21.08 15.15
N PRO A 114 1.12 -22.13 15.70
CA PRO A 114 0.90 -22.59 17.06
C PRO A 114 1.45 -21.61 18.13
N THR A 115 2.48 -20.84 17.80
CA THR A 115 3.05 -19.83 18.70
C THR A 115 2.82 -18.44 18.11
N TYR A 116 2.42 -17.53 18.98
CA TYR A 116 2.06 -16.18 18.58
C TYR A 116 2.61 -15.15 19.57
N GLN A 117 3.38 -14.24 19.04
CA GLN A 117 3.79 -13.04 19.77
C GLN A 117 3.12 -11.84 19.11
N ASP A 118 2.33 -11.12 19.87
CA ASP A 118 1.69 -9.89 19.41
C ASP A 118 2.74 -8.80 19.18
N SER A 119 2.86 -8.34 17.97
CA SER A 119 3.82 -7.32 17.58
C SER A 119 3.26 -6.49 16.42
N ILE A 120 2.82 -5.29 16.73
CA ILE A 120 2.17 -4.39 15.77
C ILE A 120 3.24 -3.68 14.94
N THR A 121 2.97 -3.52 13.67
CA THR A 121 3.86 -2.77 12.77
C THR A 121 3.64 -1.26 12.95
N PHE A 122 4.71 -0.51 13.14
CA PHE A 122 4.69 0.94 13.11
C PHE A 122 4.62 1.45 11.67
N ILE A 123 3.61 2.27 11.34
CA ILE A 123 3.43 2.81 9.99
C ILE A 123 3.40 4.33 10.07
N ASN A 124 4.36 4.99 9.39
CA ASN A 124 4.51 6.43 9.46
C ASN A 124 5.07 7.02 8.16
N GLY A 125 4.40 8.01 7.59
CA GLY A 125 4.86 8.70 6.39
C GLY A 125 4.61 7.92 5.09
N LEU A 126 3.36 7.94 4.63
CA LEU A 126 2.97 7.43 3.33
C LEU A 126 2.54 8.61 2.45
N TYR A 127 3.24 8.83 1.36
CA TYR A 127 3.10 10.01 0.53
C TYR A 127 2.75 9.63 -0.91
N MET A 128 1.64 10.14 -1.40
CA MET A 128 1.20 9.96 -2.78
C MET A 128 1.00 11.32 -3.42
N ASP A 129 1.64 11.57 -4.56
CA ASP A 129 1.53 12.83 -5.28
C ASP A 129 1.52 12.62 -6.80
N SER A 130 0.68 13.37 -7.49
CA SER A 130 0.59 13.35 -8.97
C SER A 130 0.29 11.95 -9.53
N VAL A 131 -0.81 11.36 -9.06
CA VAL A 131 -1.27 10.04 -9.50
C VAL A 131 -2.53 10.18 -10.33
N THR A 132 -2.57 9.51 -11.49
CA THR A 132 -3.76 9.42 -12.32
C THR A 132 -4.21 7.98 -12.47
N CYS A 133 -5.51 7.75 -12.43
CA CYS A 133 -6.13 6.44 -12.58
C CYS A 133 -7.43 6.57 -13.40
N ASP A 134 -7.63 5.70 -14.38
CA ASP A 134 -8.84 5.74 -15.21
C ASP A 134 -10.07 5.33 -14.40
N ARG A 135 -9.95 4.26 -13.60
CA ARG A 135 -11.07 3.73 -12.82
C ARG A 135 -10.57 2.97 -11.58
N THR A 136 -11.26 3.20 -10.45
CA THR A 136 -11.03 2.44 -9.22
C THR A 136 -12.33 2.08 -8.51
N GLU A 137 -12.29 1.08 -7.63
CA GLU A 137 -13.38 0.83 -6.69
C GLU A 137 -13.34 1.83 -5.53
N ALA A 138 -12.13 2.14 -5.04
CA ALA A 138 -11.93 3.20 -4.05
C ALA A 138 -10.58 3.91 -4.23
N VAL A 139 -10.54 5.20 -3.85
CA VAL A 139 -9.31 5.98 -3.91
C VAL A 139 -8.35 5.48 -2.83
N TYR A 140 -8.79 5.44 -1.57
CA TYR A 140 -7.96 4.85 -0.52
C TYR A 140 -8.75 4.16 0.59
N ASP A 141 -8.10 3.16 1.18
CA ASP A 141 -8.64 2.31 2.25
C ASP A 141 -7.54 2.09 3.30
N LEU A 142 -7.63 2.81 4.42
CA LEU A 142 -6.66 2.77 5.51
C LEU A 142 -7.27 2.03 6.69
N LYS A 143 -6.69 0.88 7.03
CA LYS A 143 -7.10 0.05 8.17
C LYS A 143 -5.91 -0.16 9.11
N GLY A 144 -5.76 0.75 10.07
CA GLY A 144 -4.76 0.70 11.12
C GLY A 144 -5.23 -0.09 12.34
N ASP A 145 -4.29 -0.35 13.26
CA ASP A 145 -4.58 -0.91 14.58
C ASP A 145 -4.84 0.24 15.59
N ALA A 146 -5.85 0.09 16.43
CA ALA A 146 -6.21 1.12 17.42
C ALA A 146 -5.09 1.38 18.46
N ARG A 147 -4.25 0.38 18.73
CA ARG A 147 -3.12 0.49 19.67
C ARG A 147 -1.92 1.20 19.07
N LEU A 148 -1.79 1.20 17.74
CA LEU A 148 -0.72 1.86 17.02
C LEU A 148 -1.26 2.35 15.66
N PRO A 149 -1.94 3.50 15.63
CA PRO A 149 -2.53 4.04 14.41
C PRO A 149 -1.51 4.34 13.32
N ILE A 150 -1.95 4.27 12.06
CA ILE A 150 -1.19 4.74 10.92
C ILE A 150 -0.98 6.26 11.07
N LYS A 151 0.24 6.77 10.83
CA LYS A 151 0.54 8.19 10.98
C LYS A 151 1.04 8.83 9.69
N ASN A 152 0.68 10.10 9.52
CA ASN A 152 1.20 10.97 8.46
C ASN A 152 1.00 10.37 7.06
N VAL A 153 -0.23 10.36 6.60
CA VAL A 153 -0.59 9.96 5.23
C VAL A 153 -0.94 11.22 4.43
N GLU A 154 -0.24 11.45 3.34
CA GLU A 154 -0.54 12.57 2.44
C GLU A 154 -0.92 12.06 1.06
N ILE A 155 -2.07 12.51 0.57
CA ILE A 155 -2.60 12.16 -0.74
C ILE A 155 -2.87 13.46 -1.48
N ARG A 156 -2.02 13.78 -2.46
CA ARG A 156 -2.06 15.05 -3.17
C ARG A 156 -2.13 14.85 -4.67
N ASN A 157 -2.85 15.73 -5.36
CA ASN A 157 -2.92 15.75 -6.83
C ASN A 157 -3.29 14.39 -7.42
N VAL A 158 -4.34 13.77 -6.90
CA VAL A 158 -4.82 12.47 -7.40
C VAL A 158 -6.05 12.68 -8.25
N THR A 159 -6.00 12.21 -9.50
CA THR A 159 -7.13 12.28 -10.43
C THR A 159 -7.62 10.89 -10.78
N VAL A 160 -8.90 10.63 -10.54
CA VAL A 160 -9.56 9.37 -10.85
C VAL A 160 -10.70 9.60 -11.83
N GLY A 161 -10.69 8.92 -12.98
CA GLY A 161 -11.72 9.04 -13.99
C GLY A 161 -13.09 8.55 -13.50
N GLU A 162 -13.15 7.41 -12.81
CA GLU A 162 -14.38 6.87 -12.22
C GLU A 162 -14.11 6.15 -10.89
N VAL A 163 -14.87 6.46 -9.84
CA VAL A 163 -14.92 5.72 -8.58
C VAL A 163 -16.23 4.94 -8.50
N THR A 164 -16.16 3.61 -8.25
CA THR A 164 -17.32 2.74 -8.38
C THR A 164 -17.95 2.25 -7.07
N LYS A 165 -17.24 2.36 -5.93
CA LYS A 165 -17.76 1.91 -4.63
C LYS A 165 -17.73 3.01 -3.57
N PHE A 166 -16.54 3.47 -3.19
CA PHE A 166 -16.37 4.54 -2.21
C PHE A 166 -15.11 5.34 -2.48
N VAL A 167 -15.07 6.59 -2.03
CA VAL A 167 -13.90 7.43 -2.21
C VAL A 167 -12.84 7.06 -1.20
N LYS A 168 -13.19 7.01 0.09
CA LYS A 168 -12.26 6.76 1.19
C LYS A 168 -12.87 5.96 2.33
N ASN A 169 -12.02 5.19 2.99
CA ASN A 169 -12.26 4.62 4.30
C ASN A 169 -11.02 4.84 5.17
N VAL A 170 -11.22 5.34 6.40
CA VAL A 170 -10.13 5.66 7.33
C VAL A 170 -10.48 5.12 8.70
N VAL A 171 -9.73 4.11 9.13
CA VAL A 171 -9.88 3.47 10.44
C VAL A 171 -8.52 3.47 11.13
N ASN A 172 -8.45 4.03 12.33
CA ASN A 172 -7.22 4.11 13.13
C ASN A 172 -6.02 4.69 12.35
N ALA A 173 -6.22 5.86 11.75
CA ALA A 173 -5.17 6.63 11.10
C ALA A 173 -5.23 8.09 11.57
N GLU A 174 -4.07 8.68 11.79
CA GLU A 174 -3.88 10.04 12.31
C GLU A 174 -3.12 10.89 11.29
N ASN A 175 -3.42 12.17 11.23
CA ASN A 175 -2.79 13.13 10.34
C ASN A 175 -2.86 12.67 8.86
N VAL A 176 -4.10 12.45 8.38
CA VAL A 176 -4.38 12.15 6.97
C VAL A 176 -4.69 13.45 6.25
N VAL A 177 -3.82 13.85 5.35
CA VAL A 177 -3.93 15.10 4.58
C VAL A 177 -4.33 14.79 3.15
N GLU A 178 -5.42 15.43 2.70
CA GLU A 178 -5.91 15.38 1.32
C GLU A 178 -5.76 16.75 0.66
N GLU A 179 -5.23 16.77 -0.55
CA GLU A 179 -5.14 17.99 -1.34
C GLU A 179 -5.35 17.69 -2.83
N ASN A 180 -6.26 18.40 -3.43
CA ASN A 180 -6.54 18.31 -4.87
C ASN A 180 -6.83 16.88 -5.35
N ILE A 181 -7.86 16.26 -4.74
CA ILE A 181 -8.38 14.94 -5.13
C ILE A 181 -9.55 15.15 -6.07
N ILE A 182 -9.38 14.76 -7.32
CA ILE A 182 -10.39 14.92 -8.39
C ILE A 182 -10.90 13.54 -8.81
N TYR A 183 -12.21 13.32 -8.76
CA TYR A 183 -12.82 12.06 -9.18
C TYR A 183 -14.23 12.28 -9.75
N LYS A 184 -14.73 11.28 -10.50
CA LYS A 184 -16.13 11.17 -10.88
C LYS A 184 -16.73 9.95 -10.22
N GLU A 185 -17.84 10.12 -9.54
CA GLU A 185 -18.60 9.00 -9.01
C GLU A 185 -19.37 8.31 -10.15
N LYS A 186 -19.54 6.99 -10.03
CA LYS A 186 -20.36 6.23 -10.96
C LYS A 186 -21.76 6.80 -10.94
N GLN A 187 -22.25 7.25 -12.08
CA GLN A 187 -23.66 7.58 -12.23
C GLN A 187 -24.45 6.26 -12.21
N ASP A 188 -25.29 6.09 -11.20
CA ASP A 188 -26.28 5.02 -11.24
C ASP A 188 -27.19 5.26 -12.45
N LYS A 189 -27.13 4.34 -13.39
CA LYS A 189 -28.10 4.35 -14.49
C LYS A 189 -29.47 4.07 -13.86
N GLN A 190 -30.32 5.09 -13.84
CA GLN A 190 -31.74 4.96 -13.57
C GLN A 190 -32.38 4.02 -14.59
#